data_3118bbcba8042a686e60ad094785e241
#
_entry.id   3118bbcba8042a686e60ad094785e241
#
_cell.length_a   1.000
_cell.length_b   1.000
_cell.length_c   1.000
_cell.angle_alpha   90.00
_cell.angle_beta   90.00
_cell.angle_gamma   90.00
#
_symmetry.space_group_name_H-M   'P 1'
#
loop_
_entity.id
_entity.type
_entity.pdbx_description
1 polymer ?
#
loop_
_entity_poly.entity_id
_entity_poly.type
_entity_poly.pdbx_seq_one_letter_code
_entity_poly.pdbx_strand_id
1 'polypeptide(L)'
;MRNEALKGKRLAVFGANNVIAEVTRFAKENEIVLISVGNIPESAMHKVSQEQYYVDCTDEAAIKQLFAEKHIDGLLSCSSESVIRHSVGFIEGMGIRYFATAHQWDILMNKQKFKEYASHFGIKKIPDYDPMSQDIDFPVIVKPVDNGGSFGIRICNTHQELREAVEYARENSLSGNVICEKFIDGDYFQFEIWRQNGKSYFPYTKERLFYAAVGDFPQQPFADIYPSTSDDLILRELYAPMSEIFDSLGVDNGSCMFQGLIWNGYPYIMDTAFRLSGGMDFRVVEKDKGVDLVASHMEYALTGKFGGDFSALSRPLNMAYATLCIGLKNGKIGRIIGLDKVSQKPYVYSLFTYYAEGDEMKYSGLFLQVLSRVFIYGKDIFEVKCHIAEIIQMIEVYDEKGEPMLREYPMIP
;
A
#
# COMPACT_ATOMS: atom_id res chain seq x y z
N MET A 1 23.85 -9.84 6.35
CA MET A 1 24.78 -11.02 6.33
C MET A 1 24.21 -12.01 5.32
N ARG A 2 25.06 -12.58 4.48
CA ARG A 2 24.67 -13.59 3.47
C ARG A 2 24.08 -14.84 4.16
N ASN A 3 22.93 -15.31 3.66
CA ASN A 3 22.30 -16.53 4.17
C ASN A 3 22.58 -17.67 3.16
N GLU A 4 23.52 -18.54 3.49
CA GLU A 4 23.93 -19.65 2.61
C GLU A 4 22.78 -20.62 2.24
N ALA A 5 21.71 -20.67 3.06
CA ALA A 5 20.53 -21.49 2.77
C ALA A 5 19.69 -20.97 1.58
N LEU A 6 19.93 -19.72 1.17
CA LEU A 6 19.22 -19.08 0.06
C LEU A 6 19.95 -19.20 -1.27
N LYS A 7 21.24 -19.54 -1.24
CA LYS A 7 22.08 -19.62 -2.44
C LYS A 7 21.53 -20.58 -3.49
N GLY A 8 21.35 -20.08 -4.70
CA GLY A 8 20.84 -20.86 -5.84
C GLY A 8 19.33 -21.13 -5.77
N LYS A 9 18.63 -20.70 -4.72
CA LYS A 9 17.16 -20.78 -4.65
C LYS A 9 16.51 -19.98 -5.76
N ARG A 10 15.38 -20.46 -6.26
CA ARG A 10 14.66 -19.94 -7.40
C ARG A 10 13.36 -19.28 -6.91
N LEU A 11 13.31 -17.96 -6.97
CA LEU A 11 12.18 -17.14 -6.49
C LEU A 11 11.38 -16.58 -7.66
N ALA A 12 10.14 -17.02 -7.83
CA ALA A 12 9.20 -16.36 -8.72
C ALA A 12 8.71 -15.03 -8.11
N VAL A 13 8.58 -14.02 -8.94
CA VAL A 13 8.12 -12.67 -8.52
C VAL A 13 6.94 -12.25 -9.40
N PHE A 14 5.79 -12.00 -8.76
CA PHE A 14 4.57 -11.50 -9.39
C PHE A 14 4.39 -10.01 -9.03
N GLY A 15 4.47 -9.12 -10.03
CA GLY A 15 4.11 -7.71 -9.89
C GLY A 15 4.87 -6.94 -8.79
N ALA A 16 6.13 -6.62 -8.99
CA ALA A 16 7.02 -6.06 -7.96
C ALA A 16 7.49 -4.61 -8.22
N ASN A 17 6.73 -3.80 -8.93
CA ASN A 17 7.22 -2.51 -9.46
C ASN A 17 7.78 -1.54 -8.40
N ASN A 18 7.23 -1.53 -7.19
CA ASN A 18 7.65 -0.62 -6.12
C ASN A 18 8.68 -1.19 -5.14
N VAL A 19 9.12 -2.45 -5.33
CA VAL A 19 10.13 -3.12 -4.46
C VAL A 19 11.31 -3.68 -5.27
N ILE A 20 11.44 -3.31 -6.54
CA ILE A 20 12.47 -3.86 -7.45
C ILE A 20 13.88 -3.68 -6.90
N ALA A 21 14.17 -2.51 -6.34
CA ALA A 21 15.50 -2.21 -5.81
C ALA A 21 15.85 -3.12 -4.62
N GLU A 22 14.92 -3.31 -3.71
CA GLU A 22 15.08 -4.15 -2.52
C GLU A 22 15.19 -5.62 -2.91
N VAL A 23 14.29 -6.09 -3.78
CA VAL A 23 14.28 -7.48 -4.28
C VAL A 23 15.58 -7.81 -5.00
N THR A 24 16.04 -6.94 -5.91
CA THR A 24 17.30 -7.15 -6.66
C THR A 24 18.52 -7.09 -5.75
N ARG A 25 18.58 -6.15 -4.82
CA ARG A 25 19.66 -6.06 -3.84
C ARG A 25 19.77 -7.36 -3.05
N PHE A 26 18.69 -7.78 -2.39
CA PHE A 26 18.68 -8.96 -1.54
C PHE A 26 18.98 -10.25 -2.33
N ALA A 27 18.40 -10.39 -3.52
CA ALA A 27 18.67 -11.54 -4.38
C ALA A 27 20.13 -11.63 -4.80
N LYS A 28 20.75 -10.50 -5.18
CA LYS A 28 22.18 -10.45 -5.52
C LYS A 28 23.08 -10.81 -4.33
N GLU A 29 22.80 -10.26 -3.16
CA GLU A 29 23.57 -10.49 -1.93
C GLU A 29 23.54 -11.96 -1.50
N ASN A 30 22.43 -12.67 -1.75
CA ASN A 30 22.22 -14.06 -1.34
C ASN A 30 22.29 -15.09 -2.50
N GLU A 31 22.69 -14.65 -3.69
CA GLU A 31 22.78 -15.50 -4.90
C GLU A 31 21.47 -16.23 -5.23
N ILE A 32 20.31 -15.54 -5.04
CA ILE A 32 18.99 -16.03 -5.42
C ILE A 32 18.76 -15.81 -6.91
N VAL A 33 18.19 -16.79 -7.60
CA VAL A 33 17.76 -16.68 -8.98
C VAL A 33 16.36 -16.07 -9.02
N LEU A 34 16.26 -14.83 -9.51
CA LEU A 34 14.99 -14.16 -9.71
C LEU A 34 14.33 -14.60 -11.02
N ILE A 35 13.06 -14.95 -10.94
CA ILE A 35 12.23 -15.39 -12.06
C ILE A 35 11.04 -14.43 -12.11
N SER A 36 11.03 -13.55 -13.11
CA SER A 36 9.90 -12.64 -13.29
C SER A 36 8.79 -13.32 -14.08
N VAL A 37 7.57 -13.26 -13.54
CA VAL A 37 6.37 -13.80 -14.16
C VAL A 37 5.33 -12.71 -14.31
N GLY A 38 4.79 -12.55 -15.52
CA GLY A 38 3.76 -11.55 -15.82
C GLY A 38 3.56 -11.36 -17.31
N ASN A 39 2.38 -10.94 -17.73
CA ASN A 39 1.99 -10.79 -19.13
C ASN A 39 2.27 -9.38 -19.71
N ILE A 40 2.98 -8.50 -18.97
CA ILE A 40 3.36 -7.16 -19.41
C ILE A 40 4.83 -7.17 -19.83
N PRO A 41 5.17 -7.17 -21.13
CA PRO A 41 6.55 -7.30 -21.61
C PRO A 41 7.49 -6.19 -21.11
N GLU A 42 6.98 -4.98 -20.95
CA GLU A 42 7.76 -3.81 -20.52
C GLU A 42 7.95 -3.74 -19.00
N SER A 43 7.47 -4.75 -18.26
CA SER A 43 7.62 -4.78 -16.80
C SER A 43 9.08 -4.58 -16.37
N ALA A 44 9.31 -3.64 -15.48
CA ALA A 44 10.65 -3.36 -14.97
C ALA A 44 11.27 -4.59 -14.27
N MET A 45 10.44 -5.47 -13.69
CA MET A 45 10.92 -6.71 -13.08
C MET A 45 11.49 -7.69 -14.11
N HIS A 46 10.93 -7.75 -15.33
CA HIS A 46 11.50 -8.55 -16.42
C HIS A 46 12.93 -8.12 -16.78
N LYS A 47 13.21 -6.80 -16.74
CA LYS A 47 14.54 -6.26 -17.13
C LYS A 47 15.66 -6.61 -16.15
N VAL A 48 15.34 -6.94 -14.90
CA VAL A 48 16.31 -7.18 -13.82
C VAL A 48 16.40 -8.63 -13.37
N SER A 49 15.48 -9.48 -13.82
CA SER A 49 15.44 -10.91 -13.47
C SER A 49 16.34 -11.75 -14.39
N GLN A 50 16.91 -12.84 -13.85
CA GLN A 50 17.70 -13.79 -14.61
C GLN A 50 16.86 -14.59 -15.61
N GLU A 51 15.61 -14.88 -15.25
CA GLU A 51 14.66 -15.57 -16.12
C GLU A 51 13.33 -14.80 -16.18
N GLN A 52 12.68 -14.86 -17.35
CA GLN A 52 11.45 -14.11 -17.63
C GLN A 52 10.43 -15.04 -18.28
N TYR A 53 9.21 -15.04 -17.74
CA TYR A 53 8.11 -15.83 -18.30
C TYR A 53 6.90 -14.94 -18.51
N TYR A 54 6.45 -14.84 -19.74
CA TYR A 54 5.30 -14.01 -20.15
C TYR A 54 4.00 -14.80 -19.98
N VAL A 55 3.64 -15.04 -18.72
CA VAL A 55 2.47 -15.81 -18.31
C VAL A 55 1.60 -14.91 -17.46
N ASP A 56 0.28 -15.01 -17.65
CA ASP A 56 -0.67 -14.33 -16.76
C ASP A 56 -0.59 -14.97 -15.36
N CYS A 57 -0.29 -14.14 -14.35
CA CYS A 57 -0.19 -14.60 -12.96
C CYS A 57 -1.50 -15.14 -12.40
N THR A 58 -2.63 -14.95 -13.08
CA THR A 58 -3.96 -15.44 -12.71
C THR A 58 -4.35 -16.73 -13.43
N ASP A 59 -3.55 -17.20 -14.40
CA ASP A 59 -3.73 -18.47 -15.09
C ASP A 59 -3.17 -19.64 -14.25
N GLU A 60 -4.03 -20.26 -13.48
CA GLU A 60 -3.70 -21.38 -12.59
C GLU A 60 -2.96 -22.52 -13.30
N ALA A 61 -3.42 -22.92 -14.49
CA ALA A 61 -2.86 -24.06 -15.22
C ALA A 61 -1.44 -23.75 -15.70
N ALA A 62 -1.24 -22.57 -16.30
CA ALA A 62 0.05 -22.13 -16.77
C ALA A 62 1.05 -21.91 -15.63
N ILE A 63 0.61 -21.36 -14.49
CA ILE A 63 1.46 -21.18 -13.32
C ILE A 63 1.87 -22.53 -12.71
N LYS A 64 0.95 -23.48 -12.54
CA LYS A 64 1.26 -24.83 -12.06
C LYS A 64 2.30 -25.51 -12.94
N GLN A 65 2.12 -25.45 -14.25
CA GLN A 65 3.07 -26.02 -15.21
C GLN A 65 4.44 -25.36 -15.09
N LEU A 66 4.49 -24.02 -15.06
CA LEU A 66 5.73 -23.26 -14.92
C LEU A 66 6.51 -23.63 -13.65
N PHE A 67 5.82 -23.74 -12.51
CA PHE A 67 6.46 -24.09 -11.24
C PHE A 67 7.06 -25.49 -11.26
N ALA A 68 6.34 -26.45 -11.84
CA ALA A 68 6.81 -27.83 -11.97
C ALA A 68 8.02 -27.95 -12.92
N GLU A 69 7.97 -27.29 -14.09
CA GLU A 69 9.03 -27.37 -15.09
C GLU A 69 10.30 -26.64 -14.69
N LYS A 70 10.17 -25.51 -13.97
CA LYS A 70 11.30 -24.63 -13.63
C LYS A 70 11.82 -24.83 -12.22
N HIS A 71 11.28 -25.79 -11.46
CA HIS A 71 11.71 -26.09 -10.11
C HIS A 71 11.77 -24.84 -9.22
N ILE A 72 10.68 -24.08 -9.18
CA ILE A 72 10.59 -22.84 -8.42
C ILE A 72 10.44 -23.17 -6.93
N ASP A 73 11.31 -22.59 -6.08
CA ASP A 73 11.36 -22.85 -4.63
C ASP A 73 10.38 -22.00 -3.83
N GLY A 74 10.01 -20.83 -4.33
CA GLY A 74 9.11 -19.91 -3.63
C GLY A 74 8.52 -18.84 -4.52
N LEU A 75 7.52 -18.13 -3.97
CA LEU A 75 6.80 -17.07 -4.66
C LEU A 75 6.75 -15.81 -3.81
N LEU A 76 7.15 -14.69 -4.39
CA LEU A 76 6.92 -13.35 -3.87
C LEU A 76 5.85 -12.67 -4.74
N SER A 77 4.68 -12.38 -4.17
CA SER A 77 3.75 -11.40 -4.73
C SER A 77 3.78 -10.17 -3.82
N CYS A 78 4.06 -9.01 -4.38
CA CYS A 78 4.34 -7.84 -3.56
C CYS A 78 3.07 -7.05 -3.22
N SER A 79 2.72 -6.05 -4.03
CA SER A 79 1.66 -5.10 -3.72
C SER A 79 0.48 -5.14 -4.69
N SER A 80 0.49 -6.05 -5.65
CA SER A 80 -0.60 -6.17 -6.62
C SER A 80 -1.78 -6.95 -6.06
N GLU A 81 -2.73 -6.22 -5.51
CA GLU A 81 -3.93 -6.79 -4.90
C GLU A 81 -4.74 -7.66 -5.87
N SER A 82 -4.85 -7.22 -7.14
CA SER A 82 -5.53 -8.00 -8.17
C SER A 82 -4.86 -9.35 -8.41
N VAL A 83 -3.53 -9.38 -8.53
CA VAL A 83 -2.78 -10.63 -8.71
C VAL A 83 -2.96 -11.54 -7.52
N ILE A 84 -2.80 -11.03 -6.29
CA ILE A 84 -2.93 -11.85 -5.07
C ILE A 84 -4.34 -12.44 -4.97
N ARG A 85 -5.37 -11.64 -5.17
CA ARG A 85 -6.78 -12.05 -5.11
C ARG A 85 -7.08 -13.26 -5.99
N HIS A 86 -6.59 -13.26 -7.24
CA HIS A 86 -6.84 -14.34 -8.17
C HIS A 86 -5.94 -15.55 -7.96
N SER A 87 -4.79 -15.35 -7.33
CA SER A 87 -3.79 -16.43 -7.20
C SER A 87 -3.74 -17.10 -5.83
N VAL A 88 -4.19 -16.44 -4.76
CA VAL A 88 -4.07 -16.96 -3.39
C VAL A 88 -4.66 -18.36 -3.21
N GLY A 89 -5.82 -18.63 -3.80
CA GLY A 89 -6.50 -19.93 -3.67
C GLY A 89 -5.74 -21.08 -4.34
N PHE A 90 -5.28 -20.90 -5.58
CA PHE A 90 -4.55 -21.96 -6.25
C PHE A 90 -3.10 -22.11 -5.76
N ILE A 91 -2.46 -21.01 -5.31
CA ILE A 91 -1.13 -21.07 -4.67
C ILE A 91 -1.20 -21.92 -3.40
N GLU A 92 -2.22 -21.73 -2.58
CA GLU A 92 -2.49 -22.57 -1.41
C GLU A 92 -2.63 -24.04 -1.80
N GLY A 93 -3.41 -24.34 -2.84
CA GLY A 93 -3.59 -25.68 -3.38
C GLY A 93 -2.31 -26.31 -3.97
N MET A 94 -1.33 -25.52 -4.38
CA MET A 94 -0.01 -25.99 -4.84
C MET A 94 0.95 -26.38 -3.68
N GLY A 95 0.58 -26.11 -2.43
CA GLY A 95 1.46 -26.31 -1.28
C GLY A 95 2.68 -25.38 -1.25
N ILE A 96 2.65 -24.29 -1.99
CA ILE A 96 3.69 -23.27 -1.98
C ILE A 96 3.53 -22.40 -0.73
N ARG A 97 4.64 -22.08 -0.11
CA ARG A 97 4.65 -21.18 1.05
C ARG A 97 4.21 -19.80 0.63
N TYR A 98 3.11 -19.36 1.23
CA TYR A 98 2.56 -18.05 0.99
C TYR A 98 2.14 -17.42 2.32
N PHE A 99 2.16 -16.10 2.41
CA PHE A 99 1.85 -15.38 3.65
C PHE A 99 0.36 -15.38 3.99
N ALA A 100 -0.51 -15.72 3.03
CA ALA A 100 -1.96 -15.70 3.17
C ALA A 100 -2.57 -17.03 2.70
N THR A 101 -3.66 -17.45 3.35
CA THR A 101 -4.62 -18.42 2.82
C THR A 101 -5.78 -17.71 2.13
N ALA A 102 -6.53 -18.42 1.30
CA ALA A 102 -7.73 -17.88 0.66
C ALA A 102 -8.77 -17.39 1.68
N HIS A 103 -8.93 -18.11 2.79
CA HIS A 103 -9.85 -17.72 3.87
C HIS A 103 -9.40 -16.44 4.59
N GLN A 104 -8.13 -16.35 4.96
CA GLN A 104 -7.56 -15.14 5.59
C GLN A 104 -7.69 -13.93 4.67
N TRP A 105 -7.40 -14.11 3.38
CA TRP A 105 -7.55 -13.09 2.36
C TRP A 105 -9.00 -12.61 2.24
N ASP A 106 -9.96 -13.54 2.17
CA ASP A 106 -11.38 -13.23 2.03
C ASP A 106 -11.92 -12.41 3.21
N ILE A 107 -11.53 -12.74 4.44
CA ILE A 107 -11.93 -11.96 5.63
C ILE A 107 -11.24 -10.60 5.66
N LEU A 108 -9.92 -10.56 5.48
CA LEU A 108 -9.14 -9.33 5.67
C LEU A 108 -9.31 -8.33 4.53
N MET A 109 -9.65 -8.77 3.31
CA MET A 109 -9.72 -7.90 2.13
C MET A 109 -11.13 -7.51 1.71
N ASN A 110 -12.17 -8.12 2.27
CA ASN A 110 -13.54 -7.72 2.04
C ASN A 110 -13.99 -6.75 3.14
N LYS A 111 -14.29 -5.52 2.78
CA LYS A 111 -14.62 -4.44 3.71
C LYS A 111 -15.77 -4.79 4.67
N GLN A 112 -16.81 -5.44 4.17
CA GLN A 112 -17.96 -5.83 4.98
C GLN A 112 -17.58 -6.98 5.93
N LYS A 113 -16.99 -8.06 5.41
CA LYS A 113 -16.58 -9.22 6.22
C LYS A 113 -15.58 -8.82 7.31
N PHE A 114 -14.59 -8.00 6.95
CA PHE A 114 -13.61 -7.51 7.93
C PHE A 114 -14.30 -6.73 9.07
N LYS A 115 -15.17 -5.78 8.75
CA LYS A 115 -15.87 -4.98 9.77
C LYS A 115 -16.76 -5.81 10.69
N GLU A 116 -17.49 -6.76 10.10
CA GLU A 116 -18.31 -7.70 10.88
C GLU A 116 -17.43 -8.56 11.78
N TYR A 117 -16.36 -9.12 11.24
CA TYR A 117 -15.41 -9.93 12.00
C TYR A 117 -14.73 -9.14 13.11
N ALA A 118 -14.21 -7.95 12.81
CA ALA A 118 -13.53 -7.08 13.76
C ALA A 118 -14.43 -6.61 14.90
N SER A 119 -15.74 -6.48 14.66
CA SER A 119 -16.71 -6.08 15.70
C SER A 119 -16.82 -7.09 16.84
N HIS A 120 -16.55 -8.38 16.60
CA HIS A 120 -16.54 -9.40 17.64
C HIS A 120 -15.36 -9.23 18.62
N PHE A 121 -14.33 -8.47 18.22
CA PHE A 121 -13.17 -8.14 19.04
C PHE A 121 -13.23 -6.74 19.62
N GLY A 122 -14.43 -6.10 19.62
CA GLY A 122 -14.66 -4.78 20.23
C GLY A 122 -14.28 -3.59 19.34
N ILE A 123 -13.85 -3.79 18.09
CA ILE A 123 -13.58 -2.69 17.15
C ILE A 123 -14.92 -2.09 16.69
N LYS A 124 -15.09 -0.79 16.89
CA LYS A 124 -16.30 -0.09 16.48
C LYS A 124 -16.38 0.01 14.95
N LYS A 125 -17.56 -0.23 14.42
CA LYS A 125 -17.88 -0.03 13.00
C LYS A 125 -18.36 1.40 12.76
N ILE A 126 -18.04 1.95 11.58
CA ILE A 126 -18.75 3.10 11.04
C ILE A 126 -20.21 2.66 10.83
N PRO A 127 -21.20 3.46 11.26
CA PRO A 127 -22.61 3.11 11.06
C PRO A 127 -22.91 2.84 9.58
N ASP A 128 -23.54 1.72 9.29
CA ASP A 128 -23.94 1.29 7.96
C ASP A 128 -25.46 1.36 7.79
N TYR A 129 -25.92 1.54 6.57
CA TYR A 129 -27.33 1.68 6.21
C TYR A 129 -27.71 0.70 5.11
N ASP A 130 -28.95 0.23 5.13
CA ASP A 130 -29.56 -0.36 3.95
C ASP A 130 -29.82 0.76 2.92
N PRO A 131 -29.22 0.72 1.72
CA PRO A 131 -29.42 1.75 0.70
C PRO A 131 -30.88 1.94 0.26
N MET A 132 -31.74 0.95 0.54
CA MET A 132 -33.18 1.02 0.24
C MET A 132 -34.01 1.63 1.37
N SER A 133 -33.42 1.87 2.53
CA SER A 133 -34.10 2.52 3.67
C SER A 133 -34.49 3.95 3.32
N GLN A 134 -35.63 4.39 3.89
CA GLN A 134 -36.00 5.81 3.87
C GLN A 134 -35.43 6.59 5.06
N ASP A 135 -34.96 5.87 6.08
CA ASP A 135 -34.40 6.46 7.31
C ASP A 135 -32.86 6.42 7.25
N ILE A 136 -32.31 7.35 6.47
CA ILE A 136 -30.85 7.47 6.28
C ILE A 136 -30.41 8.86 6.78
N ASP A 137 -29.43 8.86 7.69
CA ASP A 137 -28.80 10.09 8.18
C ASP A 137 -27.67 10.52 7.20
N PHE A 138 -28.01 11.38 6.28
CA PHE A 138 -27.07 11.95 5.29
C PHE A 138 -26.05 12.93 5.94
N PRO A 139 -24.84 13.11 5.34
CA PRO A 139 -24.32 12.43 4.15
C PRO A 139 -23.90 11.00 4.41
N VAL A 140 -23.98 10.16 3.38
CA VAL A 140 -23.46 8.80 3.36
C VAL A 140 -22.44 8.58 2.26
N ILE A 141 -21.62 7.55 2.41
CA ILE A 141 -20.65 7.12 1.40
C ILE A 141 -20.99 5.72 0.91
N VAL A 142 -21.05 5.55 -0.40
CA VAL A 142 -21.27 4.25 -1.05
C VAL A 142 -19.98 3.78 -1.71
N LYS A 143 -19.64 2.51 -1.54
CA LYS A 143 -18.42 1.93 -2.08
C LYS A 143 -18.57 0.44 -2.38
N PRO A 144 -17.82 -0.12 -3.36
CA PRO A 144 -17.71 -1.55 -3.56
C PRO A 144 -17.10 -2.22 -2.31
N VAL A 145 -17.55 -3.43 -1.98
CA VAL A 145 -17.00 -4.19 -0.83
C VAL A 145 -15.61 -4.77 -1.10
N ASP A 146 -15.24 -4.92 -2.37
CA ASP A 146 -14.12 -5.75 -2.84
C ASP A 146 -13.25 -5.08 -3.93
N ASN A 147 -13.31 -3.76 -4.06
CA ASN A 147 -12.44 -3.01 -4.96
C ASN A 147 -11.58 -1.99 -4.18
N GLY A 148 -10.37 -1.72 -4.71
CA GLY A 148 -9.41 -0.78 -4.15
C GLY A 148 -9.25 0.48 -5.01
N GLY A 149 -8.33 1.40 -4.58
CA GLY A 149 -7.97 2.58 -5.37
C GLY A 149 -9.07 3.64 -5.50
N SER A 150 -10.04 3.62 -4.60
CA SER A 150 -11.19 4.56 -4.57
C SER A 150 -12.13 4.48 -5.79
N PHE A 151 -12.05 3.43 -6.61
CA PHE A 151 -13.00 3.22 -7.70
C PHE A 151 -14.38 2.84 -7.18
N GLY A 152 -15.43 3.40 -7.80
CA GLY A 152 -16.81 3.12 -7.43
C GLY A 152 -17.27 3.80 -6.14
N ILE A 153 -16.51 4.76 -5.58
CA ILE A 153 -16.85 5.46 -4.35
C ILE A 153 -17.55 6.78 -4.67
N ARG A 154 -18.68 7.05 -3.99
CA ARG A 154 -19.38 8.33 -4.04
C ARG A 154 -19.91 8.73 -2.67
N ILE A 155 -19.89 10.03 -2.39
CA ILE A 155 -20.56 10.64 -1.25
C ILE A 155 -21.93 11.13 -1.71
N CYS A 156 -22.96 10.85 -0.93
CA CYS A 156 -24.35 11.16 -1.27
C CYS A 156 -24.99 11.99 -0.17
N ASN A 157 -25.71 13.04 -0.54
CA ASN A 157 -26.43 13.94 0.34
C ASN A 157 -27.96 13.76 0.24
N THR A 158 -28.42 12.98 -0.75
CA THR A 158 -29.84 12.76 -1.05
C THR A 158 -30.09 11.31 -1.45
N HIS A 159 -31.32 10.85 -1.32
CA HIS A 159 -31.74 9.54 -1.80
C HIS A 159 -31.60 9.35 -3.32
N GLN A 160 -31.66 10.44 -4.10
CA GLN A 160 -31.43 10.37 -5.54
C GLN A 160 -29.97 10.06 -5.83
N GLU A 161 -29.05 10.84 -5.26
CA GLU A 161 -27.60 10.61 -5.38
C GLU A 161 -27.22 9.20 -4.89
N LEU A 162 -27.86 8.74 -3.81
CA LEU A 162 -27.62 7.40 -3.27
C LEU A 162 -27.96 6.30 -4.26
N ARG A 163 -29.12 6.38 -4.96
CA ARG A 163 -29.49 5.40 -5.97
C ARG A 163 -28.47 5.33 -7.11
N GLU A 164 -28.05 6.48 -7.61
CA GLU A 164 -27.04 6.57 -8.68
C GLU A 164 -25.67 6.05 -8.22
N ALA A 165 -25.30 6.34 -6.98
CA ALA A 165 -24.06 5.88 -6.38
C ALA A 165 -24.04 4.35 -6.16
N VAL A 166 -25.17 3.76 -5.77
CA VAL A 166 -25.29 2.30 -5.60
C VAL A 166 -25.07 1.56 -6.93
N GLU A 167 -25.69 2.03 -8.02
CA GLU A 167 -25.47 1.43 -9.35
C GLU A 167 -24.01 1.59 -9.79
N TYR A 168 -23.44 2.79 -9.64
CA TYR A 168 -22.04 3.04 -9.96
C TYR A 168 -21.08 2.16 -9.13
N ALA A 169 -21.32 2.02 -7.84
CA ALA A 169 -20.51 1.17 -6.98
C ALA A 169 -20.66 -0.32 -7.34
N ARG A 170 -21.88 -0.77 -7.71
CA ARG A 170 -22.15 -2.13 -8.13
C ARG A 170 -21.42 -2.50 -9.43
N GLU A 171 -21.41 -1.60 -10.41
CA GLU A 171 -20.67 -1.79 -11.67
C GLU A 171 -19.15 -1.87 -11.45
N ASN A 172 -18.65 -1.25 -10.39
CA ASN A 172 -17.24 -1.26 -10.01
C ASN A 172 -16.89 -2.30 -8.93
N SER A 173 -17.84 -3.13 -8.51
CA SER A 173 -17.62 -4.25 -7.59
C SER A 173 -17.42 -5.55 -8.35
N LEU A 174 -16.45 -6.36 -7.93
CA LEU A 174 -16.21 -7.67 -8.54
C LEU A 174 -17.33 -8.67 -8.20
N SER A 175 -17.91 -8.58 -7.01
CA SER A 175 -19.04 -9.40 -6.55
C SER A 175 -20.40 -8.77 -6.84
N GLY A 176 -20.45 -7.53 -7.31
CA GLY A 176 -21.67 -6.74 -7.42
C GLY A 176 -22.23 -6.25 -6.09
N ASN A 177 -21.51 -6.46 -4.97
CA ASN A 177 -21.95 -6.04 -3.64
C ASN A 177 -21.39 -4.66 -3.28
N VAL A 178 -22.20 -3.89 -2.54
CA VAL A 178 -21.87 -2.53 -2.11
C VAL A 178 -22.11 -2.37 -0.62
N ILE A 179 -21.41 -1.44 -0.01
CA ILE A 179 -21.62 -0.99 1.36
C ILE A 179 -22.01 0.49 1.34
N CYS A 180 -23.02 0.86 2.12
CA CYS A 180 -23.44 2.23 2.35
C CYS A 180 -23.20 2.57 3.82
N GLU A 181 -22.36 3.55 4.09
CA GLU A 181 -21.97 3.93 5.44
C GLU A 181 -22.21 5.41 5.69
N LYS A 182 -22.34 5.80 6.96
CA LYS A 182 -22.27 7.20 7.35
C LYS A 182 -20.97 7.80 6.79
N PHE A 183 -21.10 8.92 6.07
CA PHE A 183 -19.91 9.71 5.76
C PHE A 183 -19.42 10.38 7.04
N ILE A 184 -18.20 10.09 7.42
CA ILE A 184 -17.54 10.71 8.57
C ILE A 184 -16.40 11.59 8.05
N ASP A 185 -16.32 12.81 8.58
CA ASP A 185 -15.21 13.71 8.37
C ASP A 185 -14.29 13.63 9.59
N GLY A 186 -13.05 13.22 9.38
CA GLY A 186 -12.11 12.96 10.45
C GLY A 186 -10.67 12.92 9.97
N ASP A 187 -9.75 12.92 10.91
CA ASP A 187 -8.33 12.90 10.60
C ASP A 187 -7.91 11.52 10.11
N TYR A 188 -7.31 11.47 8.91
CA TYR A 188 -6.84 10.24 8.32
C TYR A 188 -5.67 9.67 9.11
N PHE A 189 -5.73 8.36 9.34
CA PHE A 189 -4.60 7.60 9.84
C PHE A 189 -4.39 6.32 9.05
N GLN A 190 -3.16 5.81 9.11
CA GLN A 190 -2.81 4.48 8.66
C GLN A 190 -1.82 3.87 9.64
N PHE A 191 -1.90 2.55 9.79
CA PHE A 191 -0.90 1.76 10.50
C PHE A 191 -0.69 0.40 9.82
N GLU A 192 0.37 -0.29 10.18
CA GLU A 192 0.62 -1.68 9.77
C GLU A 192 0.77 -2.59 10.98
N ILE A 193 0.34 -3.83 10.82
CA ILE A 193 0.71 -4.94 11.71
C ILE A 193 1.56 -5.90 10.91
N TRP A 194 2.70 -6.26 11.49
CA TRP A 194 3.57 -7.33 11.00
C TRP A 194 3.49 -8.51 11.95
N ARG A 195 3.36 -9.70 11.38
CA ARG A 195 3.31 -10.96 12.14
C ARG A 195 4.57 -11.75 11.88
N GLN A 196 5.20 -12.22 12.95
CA GLN A 196 6.32 -13.17 12.89
C GLN A 196 6.10 -14.25 13.95
N ASN A 197 5.90 -15.49 13.50
CA ASN A 197 5.68 -16.65 14.36
C ASN A 197 4.54 -16.44 15.37
N GLY A 198 3.40 -15.94 14.92
CA GLY A 198 2.22 -15.68 15.74
C GLY A 198 2.30 -14.43 16.63
N LYS A 199 3.39 -13.67 16.62
CA LYS A 199 3.53 -12.43 17.39
C LYS A 199 3.29 -11.21 16.51
N SER A 200 2.50 -10.25 17.02
CA SER A 200 2.23 -8.98 16.35
C SER A 200 3.29 -7.93 16.69
N TYR A 201 3.62 -7.12 15.68
CA TYR A 201 4.52 -5.98 15.78
C TYR A 201 3.92 -4.79 15.06
N PHE A 202 4.11 -3.60 15.62
CA PHE A 202 3.54 -2.34 15.15
C PHE A 202 4.67 -1.37 14.79
N PRO A 203 5.11 -1.35 13.53
CA PRO A 203 6.30 -0.60 13.15
C PRO A 203 6.11 0.91 13.17
N TYR A 204 4.91 1.41 12.85
CA TYR A 204 4.58 2.82 12.76
C TYR A 204 3.06 3.06 12.67
N THR A 205 2.68 4.29 12.98
CA THR A 205 1.44 4.93 12.49
C THR A 205 1.80 6.07 11.56
N LYS A 206 0.88 6.52 10.73
CA LYS A 206 1.06 7.72 9.91
C LYS A 206 -0.23 8.50 9.71
N GLU A 207 -0.08 9.79 9.49
CA GLU A 207 -1.11 10.68 8.96
C GLU A 207 -0.83 10.97 7.48
N ARG A 208 -1.84 11.46 6.76
CA ARG A 208 -1.73 11.70 5.34
C ARG A 208 -2.21 13.09 4.98
N LEU A 209 -1.44 13.78 4.16
CA LEU A 209 -1.81 15.07 3.59
C LEU A 209 -2.31 14.86 2.15
N PHE A 210 -3.43 15.53 1.81
CA PHE A 210 -4.10 15.37 0.52
C PHE A 210 -4.05 16.65 -0.30
N TYR A 211 -3.96 16.49 -1.62
CA TYR A 211 -4.29 17.58 -2.55
C TYR A 211 -5.76 17.98 -2.38
N ALA A 212 -6.07 19.21 -2.73
CA ALA A 212 -7.47 19.63 -2.84
C ALA A 212 -8.23 18.68 -3.79
N ALA A 213 -9.48 18.40 -3.45
CA ALA A 213 -10.35 17.61 -4.31
C ALA A 213 -10.55 18.32 -5.66
N VAL A 214 -10.53 17.56 -6.76
CA VAL A 214 -10.74 18.07 -8.11
C VAL A 214 -11.92 17.32 -8.73
N GLY A 215 -13.08 18.00 -8.83
CA GLY A 215 -14.30 17.40 -9.33
C GLY A 215 -14.74 16.18 -8.51
N ASP A 216 -15.24 15.16 -9.17
CA ASP A 216 -15.71 13.90 -8.54
C ASP A 216 -14.59 12.90 -8.22
N PHE A 217 -13.33 13.28 -8.41
CA PHE A 217 -12.22 12.39 -8.17
C PHE A 217 -11.84 12.32 -6.70
N PRO A 218 -11.49 11.12 -6.19
CA PRO A 218 -11.03 10.97 -4.83
C PRO A 218 -9.82 11.86 -4.54
N GLN A 219 -9.76 12.40 -3.32
CA GLN A 219 -8.58 13.12 -2.88
C GLN A 219 -7.33 12.24 -2.98
N GLN A 220 -6.29 12.74 -3.65
CA GLN A 220 -5.02 12.04 -3.77
C GLN A 220 -4.05 12.55 -2.71
N PRO A 221 -3.35 11.65 -2.01
CA PRO A 221 -2.34 12.07 -1.05
C PRO A 221 -1.11 12.63 -1.76
N PHE A 222 -0.50 13.64 -1.15
CA PHE A 222 0.81 14.12 -1.58
C PHE A 222 1.91 13.86 -0.55
N ALA A 223 1.57 13.67 0.73
CA ALA A 223 2.56 13.28 1.73
C ALA A 223 1.97 12.37 2.79
N ASP A 224 2.77 11.41 3.23
CA ASP A 224 2.58 10.62 4.44
C ASP A 224 3.58 11.10 5.49
N ILE A 225 3.15 11.30 6.74
CA ILE A 225 3.98 11.77 7.87
C ILE A 225 3.94 10.73 8.98
N TYR A 226 5.09 10.39 9.53
CA TYR A 226 5.29 9.35 10.57
C TYR A 226 6.02 9.92 11.79
N PRO A 227 5.59 9.58 13.03
CA PRO A 227 4.33 8.91 13.36
C PRO A 227 3.12 9.82 13.10
N SER A 228 1.90 9.27 13.20
CA SER A 228 0.67 10.08 13.30
C SER A 228 0.68 10.89 14.59
N THR A 229 0.12 12.09 14.57
CA THR A 229 -0.14 12.89 15.77
C THR A 229 -1.08 12.18 16.76
N SER A 230 -1.80 11.17 16.30
CA SER A 230 -2.73 10.35 17.09
C SER A 230 -2.19 8.94 17.42
N ASP A 231 -0.88 8.74 17.39
CA ASP A 231 -0.21 7.45 17.58
C ASP A 231 -0.68 6.73 18.85
N ASP A 232 -0.65 7.40 20.00
CA ASP A 232 -1.07 6.85 21.29
C ASP A 232 -2.54 6.37 21.28
N LEU A 233 -3.44 7.12 20.64
CA LEU A 233 -4.85 6.77 20.53
C LEU A 233 -5.02 5.50 19.68
N ILE A 234 -4.36 5.46 18.52
CA ILE A 234 -4.45 4.34 17.58
C ILE A 234 -3.94 3.06 18.25
N LEU A 235 -2.76 3.12 18.87
CA LEU A 235 -2.15 1.99 19.55
C LEU A 235 -3.01 1.48 20.71
N ARG A 236 -3.53 2.39 21.54
CA ARG A 236 -4.38 2.03 22.69
C ARG A 236 -5.67 1.34 22.28
N GLU A 237 -6.35 1.84 21.25
CA GLU A 237 -7.66 1.34 20.84
C GLU A 237 -7.59 0.11 19.93
N LEU A 238 -6.53 -0.02 19.11
CA LEU A 238 -6.51 -1.00 18.03
C LEU A 238 -5.47 -2.12 18.20
N TYR A 239 -4.37 -1.93 18.96
CA TYR A 239 -3.28 -2.92 18.98
C TYR A 239 -3.73 -4.29 19.49
N ALA A 240 -4.34 -4.36 20.67
CA ALA A 240 -4.75 -5.63 21.26
C ALA A 240 -5.87 -6.31 20.46
N PRO A 241 -7.00 -5.64 20.13
CA PRO A 241 -8.06 -6.26 19.34
C PRO A 241 -7.56 -6.75 17.97
N MET A 242 -6.71 -6.00 17.31
CA MET A 242 -6.16 -6.40 16.00
C MET A 242 -5.24 -7.61 16.12
N SER A 243 -4.44 -7.70 17.18
CA SER A 243 -3.60 -8.89 17.44
C SER A 243 -4.46 -10.14 17.66
N GLU A 244 -5.55 -10.04 18.41
CA GLU A 244 -6.51 -11.12 18.64
C GLU A 244 -7.22 -11.56 17.35
N ILE A 245 -7.54 -10.62 16.44
CA ILE A 245 -8.08 -10.94 15.11
C ILE A 245 -7.11 -11.82 14.32
N PHE A 246 -5.82 -11.45 14.29
CA PHE A 246 -4.82 -12.23 13.58
C PHE A 246 -4.60 -13.62 14.21
N ASP A 247 -4.62 -13.69 15.56
CA ASP A 247 -4.53 -14.97 16.26
C ASP A 247 -5.71 -15.88 15.90
N SER A 248 -6.93 -15.33 15.91
CA SER A 248 -8.15 -16.09 15.60
C SER A 248 -8.23 -16.55 14.14
N LEU A 249 -7.61 -15.80 13.21
CA LEU A 249 -7.50 -16.18 11.80
C LEU A 249 -6.31 -17.11 11.52
N GLY A 250 -5.48 -17.42 12.52
CA GLY A 250 -4.28 -18.24 12.34
C GLY A 250 -3.25 -17.59 11.42
N VAL A 251 -3.13 -16.26 11.42
CA VAL A 251 -2.10 -15.55 10.65
C VAL A 251 -0.81 -15.54 11.45
N ASP A 252 0.05 -16.50 11.23
CA ASP A 252 1.34 -16.58 11.92
C ASP A 252 2.39 -15.64 11.37
N ASN A 253 2.37 -15.38 10.06
CA ASN A 253 3.37 -14.56 9.36
C ASN A 253 2.70 -13.73 8.28
N GLY A 254 3.21 -12.51 8.06
CA GLY A 254 2.70 -11.61 7.03
C GLY A 254 2.58 -10.16 7.51
N SER A 255 2.02 -9.32 6.66
CA SER A 255 1.78 -7.91 6.97
C SER A 255 0.40 -7.47 6.50
N CYS A 256 -0.25 -6.64 7.29
CA CYS A 256 -1.52 -6.03 6.92
C CYS A 256 -1.51 -4.55 7.25
N MET A 257 -1.89 -3.74 6.28
CA MET A 257 -2.08 -2.31 6.41
C MET A 257 -3.55 -2.00 6.70
N PHE A 258 -3.79 -1.04 7.56
CA PHE A 258 -5.12 -0.56 7.95
C PHE A 258 -5.19 0.95 7.74
N GLN A 259 -6.26 1.39 7.11
CA GLN A 259 -6.55 2.80 6.87
C GLN A 259 -7.85 3.17 7.59
N GLY A 260 -7.88 4.37 8.15
CA GLY A 260 -9.04 4.81 8.91
C GLY A 260 -9.14 6.31 9.10
N LEU A 261 -10.18 6.71 9.83
CA LEU A 261 -10.44 8.08 10.24
C LEU A 261 -10.64 8.14 11.75
N ILE A 262 -10.04 9.13 12.39
CA ILE A 262 -10.34 9.46 13.78
C ILE A 262 -11.59 10.35 13.79
N TRP A 263 -12.65 9.83 14.38
CA TRP A 263 -13.92 10.52 14.48
C TRP A 263 -14.48 10.39 15.89
N ASN A 264 -14.91 11.51 16.48
CA ASN A 264 -15.40 11.55 17.86
C ASN A 264 -14.45 10.86 18.86
N GLY A 265 -13.14 11.06 18.71
CA GLY A 265 -12.12 10.52 19.61
C GLY A 265 -11.91 9.01 19.53
N TYR A 266 -12.34 8.35 18.43
CA TYR A 266 -12.11 6.93 18.19
C TYR A 266 -11.58 6.67 16.77
N PRO A 267 -10.59 5.75 16.58
CA PRO A 267 -10.05 5.42 15.27
C PRO A 267 -10.91 4.34 14.58
N TYR A 268 -11.71 4.76 13.61
CA TYR A 268 -12.53 3.87 12.79
C TYR A 268 -11.75 3.34 11.59
N ILE A 269 -11.72 2.03 11.39
CA ILE A 269 -11.08 1.40 10.23
C ILE A 269 -12.04 1.45 9.03
N MET A 270 -11.55 1.96 7.89
CA MET A 270 -12.29 2.07 6.64
C MET A 270 -11.90 0.99 5.63
N ASP A 271 -10.61 0.63 5.60
CA ASP A 271 -10.04 -0.25 4.58
C ASP A 271 -8.84 -1.02 5.13
N THR A 272 -8.60 -2.17 4.53
CA THR A 272 -7.51 -3.08 4.90
C THR A 272 -6.77 -3.57 3.68
N ALA A 273 -5.47 -3.86 3.81
CA ALA A 273 -4.69 -4.45 2.74
C ALA A 273 -3.70 -5.48 3.30
N PHE A 274 -4.05 -6.76 3.18
CA PHE A 274 -3.23 -7.90 3.64
C PHE A 274 -2.12 -8.20 2.64
N ARG A 275 -1.13 -7.34 2.58
CA ARG A 275 0.03 -7.39 1.68
C ARG A 275 1.04 -6.30 2.05
N LEU A 276 2.22 -6.34 1.43
CA LEU A 276 3.18 -5.23 1.50
C LEU A 276 2.53 -3.91 1.03
N SER A 277 2.82 -2.84 1.77
CA SER A 277 2.31 -1.51 1.45
C SER A 277 2.86 -0.99 0.11
N GLY A 278 1.94 -0.51 -0.75
CA GLY A 278 2.29 0.18 -1.99
C GLY A 278 2.93 1.57 -1.77
N GLY A 279 2.85 2.11 -0.55
CA GLY A 279 3.43 3.39 -0.15
C GLY A 279 4.95 3.37 0.01
N MET A 280 5.57 2.19 -0.05
CA MET A 280 7.01 1.98 0.24
C MET A 280 7.38 2.30 1.70
N ASP A 281 6.45 2.14 2.62
CA ASP A 281 6.59 2.42 4.06
C ASP A 281 7.73 1.59 4.70
N PHE A 282 8.03 0.43 4.11
CA PHE A 282 9.17 -0.41 4.50
C PHE A 282 10.51 0.33 4.49
N ARG A 283 10.66 1.40 3.68
CA ARG A 283 11.88 2.23 3.66
C ARG A 283 12.02 3.09 4.92
N VAL A 284 10.89 3.55 5.49
CA VAL A 284 10.89 4.24 6.79
C VAL A 284 11.31 3.27 7.88
N VAL A 285 10.76 2.06 7.85
CA VAL A 285 11.09 1.00 8.81
C VAL A 285 12.55 0.59 8.72
N GLU A 286 13.08 0.36 7.52
CA GLU A 286 14.50 0.03 7.30
C GLU A 286 15.39 1.15 7.81
N LYS A 287 15.06 2.42 7.51
CA LYS A 287 15.84 3.59 7.94
C LYS A 287 15.87 3.75 9.45
N ASP A 288 14.74 3.57 10.13
CA ASP A 288 14.60 3.84 11.57
C ASP A 288 14.96 2.61 12.43
N LYS A 289 14.52 1.42 12.02
CA LYS A 289 14.60 0.18 12.81
C LYS A 289 15.74 -0.75 12.37
N GLY A 290 16.28 -0.55 11.16
CA GLY A 290 17.26 -1.45 10.55
C GLY A 290 16.67 -2.81 10.14
N VAL A 291 15.35 -2.92 9.98
CA VAL A 291 14.67 -4.15 9.58
C VAL A 291 14.27 -4.06 8.11
N ASP A 292 14.84 -4.94 7.28
CA ASP A 292 14.47 -5.07 5.86
C ASP A 292 13.25 -5.98 5.72
N LEU A 293 12.07 -5.36 5.63
CA LEU A 293 10.80 -6.06 5.55
C LEU A 293 10.60 -6.80 4.22
N VAL A 294 11.16 -6.28 3.12
CA VAL A 294 11.09 -6.93 1.81
C VAL A 294 11.96 -8.19 1.80
N ALA A 295 13.17 -8.11 2.33
CA ALA A 295 14.04 -9.27 2.51
C ALA A 295 13.38 -10.35 3.37
N SER A 296 12.71 -9.96 4.46
CA SER A 296 11.98 -10.89 5.33
C SER A 296 10.88 -11.65 4.57
N HIS A 297 10.13 -10.99 3.69
CA HIS A 297 9.16 -11.66 2.81
C HIS A 297 9.81 -12.63 1.82
N MET A 298 10.96 -12.26 1.23
CA MET A 298 11.71 -13.14 0.33
C MET A 298 12.24 -14.39 1.06
N GLU A 299 12.78 -14.21 2.26
CA GLU A 299 13.22 -15.34 3.11
C GLU A 299 12.05 -16.26 3.46
N TYR A 300 10.90 -15.68 3.85
CA TYR A 300 9.71 -16.47 4.14
C TYR A 300 9.26 -17.30 2.92
N ALA A 301 9.20 -16.70 1.75
CA ALA A 301 8.81 -17.39 0.51
C ALA A 301 9.71 -18.58 0.21
N LEU A 302 11.02 -18.51 0.52
CA LEU A 302 11.99 -19.53 0.22
C LEU A 302 12.22 -20.55 1.36
N THR A 303 12.01 -20.14 2.62
CA THR A 303 12.38 -20.96 3.79
C THR A 303 11.19 -21.28 4.70
N GLY A 304 10.08 -20.53 4.62
CA GLY A 304 8.95 -20.59 5.55
C GLY A 304 9.20 -19.88 6.88
N LYS A 305 10.28 -19.08 6.98
CA LYS A 305 10.59 -18.27 8.17
C LYS A 305 10.84 -16.84 7.78
N PHE A 306 10.22 -15.90 8.49
CA PHE A 306 10.61 -14.51 8.39
C PHE A 306 12.01 -14.33 8.99
N GLY A 307 12.92 -13.79 8.21
CA GLY A 307 14.26 -13.46 8.66
C GLY A 307 14.28 -12.19 9.52
N GLY A 308 15.37 -12.03 10.26
CA GLY A 308 15.59 -10.88 11.11
C GLY A 308 14.86 -10.94 12.46
N ASP A 309 15.15 -9.96 13.31
CA ASP A 309 14.51 -9.76 14.61
C ASP A 309 13.52 -8.61 14.54
N PHE A 310 12.23 -8.92 14.61
CA PHE A 310 11.15 -7.93 14.57
C PHE A 310 10.95 -7.21 15.91
N SER A 311 11.69 -7.55 16.97
CA SER A 311 11.55 -6.86 18.26
C SER A 311 11.76 -5.36 18.16
N ALA A 312 12.60 -4.92 17.21
CA ALA A 312 12.83 -3.52 16.92
C ALA A 312 11.57 -2.78 16.42
N LEU A 313 10.63 -3.49 15.77
CA LEU A 313 9.41 -2.90 15.21
C LEU A 313 8.45 -2.38 16.29
N SER A 314 8.51 -2.93 17.51
CA SER A 314 7.64 -2.52 18.63
C SER A 314 8.14 -1.27 19.37
N ARG A 315 9.30 -0.73 18.99
CA ARG A 315 9.81 0.51 19.60
C ARG A 315 9.21 1.72 18.87
N PRO A 316 8.95 2.85 19.55
CA PRO A 316 8.61 4.11 18.88
C PRO A 316 9.64 4.48 17.81
N LEU A 317 9.23 5.26 16.83
CA LEU A 317 10.17 5.82 15.84
C LEU A 317 11.18 6.76 16.55
N ASN A 318 12.46 6.69 16.16
CA ASN A 318 13.51 7.52 16.74
C ASN A 318 13.45 8.98 16.25
N MET A 319 12.89 9.17 15.06
CA MET A 319 12.75 10.45 14.37
C MET A 319 11.35 10.56 13.78
N ALA A 320 10.97 11.74 13.33
CA ALA A 320 9.84 11.90 12.42
C ALA A 320 10.29 11.66 10.98
N TYR A 321 9.40 11.13 10.17
CA TYR A 321 9.65 10.83 8.76
C TYR A 321 8.53 11.36 7.88
N ALA A 322 8.81 11.55 6.58
CA ALA A 322 7.77 11.72 5.59
C ALA A 322 8.14 11.05 4.27
N THR A 323 7.09 10.69 3.52
CA THR A 323 7.16 10.35 2.11
C THR A 323 6.39 11.40 1.33
N LEU A 324 7.09 12.23 0.58
CA LEU A 324 6.51 13.28 -0.26
C LEU A 324 6.36 12.76 -1.70
N CYS A 325 5.16 12.85 -2.26
CA CYS A 325 4.85 12.54 -3.65
C CYS A 325 4.81 13.82 -4.48
N ILE A 326 5.64 13.92 -5.50
CA ILE A 326 5.65 15.05 -6.45
C ILE A 326 4.62 14.75 -7.54
N GLY A 327 3.42 15.29 -7.38
CA GLY A 327 2.30 15.07 -8.29
C GLY A 327 2.30 16.00 -9.49
N LEU A 328 1.97 15.46 -10.68
CA LEU A 328 1.90 16.20 -11.92
C LEU A 328 0.46 16.32 -12.46
N LYS A 329 0.22 17.39 -13.23
CA LYS A 329 -0.91 17.53 -14.15
C LYS A 329 -0.69 16.67 -15.39
N ASN A 330 -1.72 16.53 -16.22
CA ASN A 330 -1.61 15.87 -17.52
C ASN A 330 -0.69 16.65 -18.46
N GLY A 331 -0.03 15.95 -19.35
CA GLY A 331 0.82 16.51 -20.38
C GLY A 331 2.09 15.73 -20.58
N LYS A 332 2.86 16.08 -21.60
CA LYS A 332 4.17 15.51 -21.84
C LYS A 332 5.24 16.32 -21.10
N ILE A 333 6.06 15.66 -20.33
CA ILE A 333 7.10 16.27 -19.50
C ILE A 333 8.18 16.85 -20.43
N GLY A 334 8.31 18.17 -20.44
CA GLY A 334 9.32 18.87 -21.23
C GLY A 334 10.61 19.08 -20.44
N ARG A 335 10.49 19.54 -19.18
CA ARG A 335 11.65 19.88 -18.34
C ARG A 335 11.39 19.64 -16.87
N ILE A 336 12.37 19.05 -16.18
CA ILE A 336 12.38 18.82 -14.74
C ILE A 336 13.56 19.58 -14.12
N ILE A 337 13.31 20.39 -13.09
CA ILE A 337 14.32 21.20 -12.41
C ILE A 337 14.27 20.91 -10.92
N GLY A 338 15.43 20.82 -10.26
CA GLY A 338 15.58 20.81 -8.80
C GLY A 338 15.63 19.43 -8.14
N LEU A 339 15.28 18.33 -8.81
CA LEU A 339 15.35 16.99 -8.21
C LEU A 339 16.78 16.59 -7.79
N ASP A 340 17.78 17.01 -8.56
CA ASP A 340 19.19 16.83 -8.24
C ASP A 340 19.58 17.54 -6.93
N LYS A 341 19.13 18.78 -6.75
CA LYS A 341 19.36 19.55 -5.52
C LYS A 341 18.61 18.96 -4.33
N VAL A 342 17.39 18.50 -4.52
CA VAL A 342 16.61 17.81 -3.50
C VAL A 342 17.33 16.57 -3.01
N SER A 343 17.87 15.75 -3.92
CA SER A 343 18.60 14.53 -3.57
C SER A 343 19.87 14.77 -2.73
N GLN A 344 20.41 15.99 -2.76
CA GLN A 344 21.60 16.39 -2.01
C GLN A 344 21.29 16.96 -0.61
N LYS A 345 20.02 17.16 -0.26
CA LYS A 345 19.64 17.66 1.05
C LYS A 345 19.96 16.63 2.14
N PRO A 346 20.57 17.03 3.28
CA PRO A 346 20.99 16.09 4.31
C PRO A 346 19.84 15.32 4.97
N TYR A 347 18.65 15.88 4.94
CA TYR A 347 17.43 15.27 5.49
C TYR A 347 16.67 14.40 4.48
N VAL A 348 17.12 14.30 3.22
CA VAL A 348 16.61 13.39 2.21
C VAL A 348 17.46 12.12 2.21
N TYR A 349 16.87 10.98 2.59
CA TYR A 349 17.62 9.72 2.64
C TYR A 349 17.34 8.79 1.45
N SER A 350 16.30 9.07 0.68
CA SER A 350 15.99 8.35 -0.57
C SER A 350 15.13 9.22 -1.48
N LEU A 351 15.34 9.09 -2.80
CA LEU A 351 14.51 9.68 -3.83
C LEU A 351 14.30 8.66 -4.92
N PHE A 352 13.05 8.43 -5.29
CA PHE A 352 12.67 7.49 -6.32
C PHE A 352 11.86 8.20 -7.41
N THR A 353 12.33 8.14 -8.66
CA THR A 353 11.70 8.81 -9.80
C THR A 353 11.09 7.78 -10.74
N TYR A 354 9.83 8.00 -11.13
CA TYR A 354 9.06 7.11 -12.00
C TYR A 354 9.09 7.52 -13.46
N TYR A 355 9.24 8.82 -13.75
CA TYR A 355 9.15 9.40 -15.08
C TYR A 355 10.33 10.32 -15.35
N ALA A 356 10.67 10.49 -16.64
CA ALA A 356 11.73 11.35 -17.12
C ALA A 356 11.17 12.42 -18.10
N GLU A 357 12.03 13.36 -18.49
CA GLU A 357 11.71 14.29 -19.58
C GLU A 357 11.41 13.48 -20.86
N GLY A 358 10.35 13.86 -21.54
CA GLY A 358 9.80 13.16 -22.71
C GLY A 358 8.66 12.18 -22.41
N ASP A 359 8.49 11.74 -21.17
CA ASP A 359 7.37 10.86 -20.79
C ASP A 359 6.04 11.63 -20.76
N GLU A 360 4.95 10.90 -21.02
CA GLU A 360 3.60 11.47 -21.05
C GLU A 360 2.82 11.11 -19.79
N MET A 361 2.36 12.12 -19.06
CA MET A 361 1.43 11.99 -17.94
C MET A 361 0.00 12.01 -18.43
N LYS A 362 -0.70 10.88 -18.31
CA LYS A 362 -2.13 10.77 -18.63
C LYS A 362 -2.92 10.66 -17.33
N TYR A 363 -4.02 11.41 -17.28
CA TYR A 363 -4.90 11.35 -16.13
C TYR A 363 -5.55 9.96 -16.06
N SER A 364 -5.29 9.27 -14.97
CA SER A 364 -5.85 7.92 -14.73
C SER A 364 -6.71 7.86 -13.46
N GLY A 365 -6.88 9.00 -12.76
CA GLY A 365 -7.57 9.04 -11.47
C GLY A 365 -6.84 8.31 -10.34
N LEU A 366 -5.63 7.82 -10.60
CA LEU A 366 -4.87 6.96 -9.72
C LEU A 366 -3.64 7.67 -9.14
N PHE A 367 -3.01 7.03 -8.15
CA PHE A 367 -1.70 7.38 -7.59
C PHE A 367 -0.54 7.38 -8.62
N LEU A 368 -0.83 7.15 -9.89
CA LEU A 368 0.16 7.00 -10.97
C LEU A 368 0.71 8.34 -11.49
N GLN A 369 0.07 9.46 -11.15
CA GLN A 369 0.54 10.79 -11.58
C GLN A 369 1.60 11.36 -10.63
N VAL A 370 2.49 10.52 -10.16
CA VAL A 370 3.60 10.89 -9.26
C VAL A 370 4.91 10.82 -10.03
N LEU A 371 5.54 11.97 -10.24
CA LEU A 371 6.87 12.07 -10.84
C LEU A 371 7.91 11.35 -9.98
N SER A 372 7.93 11.68 -8.70
CA SER A 372 8.94 11.19 -7.75
C SER A 372 8.35 11.03 -6.36
N ARG A 373 8.94 10.11 -5.59
CA ARG A 373 8.77 10.02 -4.13
C ARG A 373 10.06 10.43 -3.45
N VAL A 374 9.97 11.35 -2.51
CA VAL A 374 11.08 11.85 -1.71
C VAL A 374 10.89 11.38 -0.27
N PHE A 375 11.87 10.68 0.27
CA PHE A 375 11.86 10.16 1.63
C PHE A 375 12.68 11.05 2.53
N ILE A 376 12.05 11.60 3.58
CA ILE A 376 12.54 12.70 4.40
C ILE A 376 12.53 12.27 5.86
N TYR A 377 13.45 12.81 6.66
CA TYR A 377 13.40 12.70 8.12
C TYR A 377 13.66 14.04 8.77
N GLY A 378 13.28 14.19 10.03
CA GLY A 378 13.53 15.33 10.88
C GLY A 378 13.41 14.94 12.36
N LYS A 379 13.82 15.81 13.26
CA LYS A 379 13.76 15.54 14.71
C LYS A 379 12.34 15.39 15.23
N ASP A 380 11.39 16.09 14.58
CA ASP A 380 9.96 16.09 14.91
C ASP A 380 9.10 16.36 13.68
N ILE A 381 7.78 16.22 13.83
CA ILE A 381 6.79 16.43 12.77
C ILE A 381 6.84 17.84 12.18
N PHE A 382 7.10 18.85 13.02
CA PHE A 382 7.19 20.24 12.57
C PHE A 382 8.36 20.44 11.60
N GLU A 383 9.54 19.92 11.94
CA GLU A 383 10.72 20.01 11.08
C GLU A 383 10.51 19.27 9.75
N VAL A 384 9.88 18.08 9.79
CA VAL A 384 9.52 17.33 8.58
C VAL A 384 8.57 18.12 7.69
N LYS A 385 7.56 18.79 8.25
CA LYS A 385 6.64 19.67 7.50
C LYS A 385 7.39 20.85 6.87
N CYS A 386 8.35 21.45 7.57
CA CYS A 386 9.22 22.50 7.00
C CYS A 386 10.05 21.96 5.83
N HIS A 387 10.61 20.77 5.93
CA HIS A 387 11.37 20.14 4.86
C HIS A 387 10.50 19.84 3.63
N ILE A 388 9.25 19.37 3.82
CA ILE A 388 8.29 19.17 2.72
C ILE A 388 8.06 20.51 2.00
N ALA A 389 7.78 21.58 2.75
CA ALA A 389 7.54 22.92 2.17
C ALA A 389 8.75 23.42 1.39
N GLU A 390 9.96 23.25 1.92
CA GLU A 390 11.21 23.61 1.25
C GLU A 390 11.40 22.84 -0.06
N ILE A 391 11.19 21.51 -0.05
CA ILE A 391 11.33 20.67 -1.26
C ILE A 391 10.36 21.08 -2.36
N ILE A 392 9.09 21.33 -2.01
CA ILE A 392 8.06 21.77 -2.98
C ILE A 392 8.50 23.05 -3.69
N GLN A 393 9.14 23.99 -2.99
CA GLN A 393 9.63 25.24 -3.57
C GLN A 393 10.87 25.08 -4.44
N MET A 394 11.59 23.95 -4.32
CA MET A 394 12.81 23.69 -5.09
C MET A 394 12.56 23.02 -6.42
N ILE A 395 11.37 22.43 -6.62
CA ILE A 395 11.04 21.61 -7.79
C ILE A 395 10.17 22.41 -8.74
N GLU A 396 10.55 22.43 -10.00
CA GLU A 396 9.76 22.95 -11.10
C GLU A 396 9.66 21.89 -12.19
N VAL A 397 8.48 21.72 -12.77
CA VAL A 397 8.24 20.83 -13.89
C VAL A 397 7.39 21.56 -14.93
N TYR A 398 7.84 21.53 -16.16
CA TYR A 398 7.19 22.18 -17.30
C TYR A 398 6.87 21.16 -18.38
N ASP A 399 5.80 21.39 -19.12
CA ASP A 399 5.48 20.63 -20.32
C ASP A 399 6.33 21.08 -21.53
N GLU A 400 6.14 20.45 -22.70
CA GLU A 400 6.84 20.81 -23.95
C GLU A 400 6.57 22.24 -24.44
N LYS A 401 5.50 22.90 -23.92
CA LYS A 401 5.13 24.29 -24.27
C LYS A 401 5.64 25.28 -23.22
N GLY A 402 6.25 24.82 -22.15
CA GLY A 402 6.70 25.64 -21.03
C GLY A 402 5.63 25.94 -19.98
N GLU A 403 4.49 25.25 -20.00
CA GLU A 403 3.43 25.42 -19.00
C GLU A 403 3.72 24.61 -17.74
N PRO A 404 3.42 25.14 -16.52
CA PRO A 404 3.69 24.43 -15.26
C PRO A 404 2.85 23.16 -15.11
N MET A 405 3.54 22.04 -14.82
CA MET A 405 2.92 20.72 -14.64
C MET A 405 2.73 20.32 -13.19
N LEU A 406 3.35 20.98 -12.21
CA LEU A 406 3.15 20.62 -10.80
C LEU A 406 1.69 20.82 -10.40
N ARG A 407 1.17 19.88 -9.61
CA ARG A 407 -0.12 20.07 -8.93
C ARG A 407 0.02 21.11 -7.83
N GLU A 408 -1.06 21.81 -7.54
CA GLU A 408 -1.08 22.79 -6.45
C GLU A 408 -1.11 22.08 -5.09
N TYR A 409 -0.14 22.39 -4.26
CA TYR A 409 -0.08 21.89 -2.89
C TYR A 409 -0.89 22.81 -1.98
N PRO A 410 -1.73 22.26 -1.10
CA PRO A 410 -2.36 23.05 -0.06
C PRO A 410 -1.29 23.55 0.93
N MET A 411 -1.67 24.56 1.72
CA MET A 411 -0.81 25.03 2.80
C MET A 411 -0.58 23.86 3.77
N ILE A 412 0.69 23.60 4.08
CA ILE A 412 1.07 22.55 5.03
C ILE A 412 0.86 23.10 6.45
N PRO A 413 -0.03 22.51 7.24
CA PRO A 413 -0.43 23.02 8.54
C PRO A 413 0.68 22.89 9.61
#